data_ac5de47381ba44b4cb9636ed85255207
#
_entry.id   ac5de47381ba44b4cb9636ed85255207
#
_cell.length_a   1.000
_cell.length_b   1.000
_cell.length_c   1.000
_cell.angle_alpha   90.00
_cell.angle_beta   90.00
_cell.angle_gamma   90.00
#
_symmetry.space_group_name_H-M   'P 1'
#
loop_
_entity.id
_entity.type
_entity.pdbx_description
1 polymer ?
#
loop_
_entity_poly.entity_id
_entity_poly.type
_entity_poly.pdbx_seq_one_letter_code
_entity_poly.pdbx_strand_id
1 'polypeptide(L)'
;AAMVLAFYFVTADKQGVPLKKLRGTIQNDILKEYAARGTYIYPPKNSMRLVTDIVEFCTNHVPGWNTISISGYHIREAGSTAKQELAFTFANGIAYVQAAIDQGLDPNDFGQRLSFFFNAHNGFLEEIAKFRAARKIWAIIMKDRFGVTNEKAMMCRFHVQTGGSTLTASQINNNLVRTTIQALSAVLGGTQSLHTNSRDEALALPTNESVKLALRTQQIIAHESSITKYPDPLGG
;
A
#
# COMPACT_ATOMS: atom_id res chain seq x y z
N ALA A 1 -1.11 -12.39 -9.94
CA ALA A 1 -2.14 -11.36 -9.86
C ALA A 1 -3.22 -11.58 -10.94
N ALA A 2 -2.87 -11.69 -12.24
CA ALA A 2 -3.80 -11.75 -13.37
C ALA A 2 -4.86 -12.86 -13.22
N MET A 3 -4.47 -14.08 -12.86
CA MET A 3 -5.40 -15.21 -12.72
C MET A 3 -6.45 -14.98 -11.63
N VAL A 4 -6.04 -14.46 -10.47
CA VAL A 4 -6.97 -14.17 -9.36
C VAL A 4 -7.94 -13.06 -9.76
N LEU A 5 -7.46 -12.06 -10.48
CA LEU A 5 -8.30 -10.98 -11.01
C LEU A 5 -9.31 -11.50 -12.03
N ALA A 6 -8.89 -12.41 -12.91
CA ALA A 6 -9.78 -13.06 -13.87
C ALA A 6 -10.89 -13.87 -13.17
N PHE A 7 -10.58 -14.61 -12.11
CA PHE A 7 -11.60 -15.32 -11.32
C PHE A 7 -12.62 -14.35 -10.71
N TYR A 8 -12.17 -13.22 -10.23
CA TYR A 8 -13.06 -12.20 -9.69
C TYR A 8 -13.99 -11.63 -10.77
N PHE A 9 -13.47 -11.33 -11.95
CA PHE A 9 -14.27 -10.82 -13.07
C PHE A 9 -15.28 -11.83 -13.58
N VAL A 10 -14.88 -13.09 -13.72
CA VAL A 10 -15.81 -14.18 -14.11
C VAL A 10 -16.90 -14.38 -13.06
N THR A 11 -16.57 -14.26 -11.79
CA THR A 11 -17.56 -14.34 -10.71
C THR A 11 -18.56 -13.19 -10.79
N ALA A 12 -18.10 -11.97 -11.06
CA ALA A 12 -18.95 -10.81 -11.24
C ALA A 12 -19.88 -10.98 -12.45
N ASP A 13 -19.34 -11.47 -13.58
CA ASP A 13 -20.12 -11.75 -14.79
C ASP A 13 -21.23 -12.77 -14.53
N LYS A 14 -20.91 -13.89 -13.86
CA LYS A 14 -21.90 -14.90 -13.46
C LYS A 14 -22.98 -14.36 -12.54
N GLN A 15 -22.70 -13.30 -11.78
CA GLN A 15 -23.66 -12.62 -10.90
C GLN A 15 -24.37 -11.46 -11.61
N GLY A 16 -24.14 -11.23 -12.89
CA GLY A 16 -24.73 -10.13 -13.65
C GLY A 16 -24.21 -8.74 -13.25
N VAL A 17 -23.03 -8.66 -12.62
CA VAL A 17 -22.45 -7.39 -12.20
C VAL A 17 -21.51 -6.86 -13.29
N PRO A 18 -21.83 -5.69 -13.91
CA PRO A 18 -20.97 -5.12 -14.94
C PRO A 18 -19.57 -4.75 -14.41
N LEU A 19 -18.52 -5.01 -15.18
CA LEU A 19 -17.14 -4.70 -14.84
C LEU A 19 -16.94 -3.24 -14.40
N LYS A 20 -17.64 -2.29 -15.03
CA LYS A 20 -17.57 -0.86 -14.69
C LYS A 20 -18.03 -0.52 -13.27
N LYS A 21 -18.80 -1.39 -12.62
CA LYS A 21 -19.23 -1.21 -11.22
C LYS A 21 -18.25 -1.79 -10.22
N LEU A 22 -17.30 -2.61 -10.67
CA LEU A 22 -16.35 -3.26 -9.77
C LEU A 22 -15.37 -2.24 -9.20
N ARG A 23 -15.07 -2.41 -7.92
CA ARG A 23 -14.11 -1.61 -7.16
C ARG A 23 -13.26 -2.55 -6.31
N GLY A 24 -12.01 -2.21 -6.18
CA GLY A 24 -11.08 -3.00 -5.39
C GLY A 24 -9.63 -2.62 -5.70
N THR A 25 -8.73 -3.40 -5.13
CA THR A 25 -7.28 -3.24 -5.33
C THR A 25 -6.65 -4.62 -5.49
N ILE A 26 -5.74 -4.74 -6.44
CA ILE A 26 -4.86 -5.90 -6.56
C ILE A 26 -3.42 -5.47 -6.28
N GLN A 27 -2.65 -6.28 -5.58
CA GLN A 27 -1.30 -5.89 -5.19
C GLN A 27 -0.37 -5.75 -6.41
N ASN A 28 -0.34 -6.72 -7.31
CA ASN A 28 0.31 -6.69 -8.64
C ASN A 28 1.73 -6.11 -8.70
N ASP A 29 2.39 -5.95 -7.56
CA ASP A 29 3.75 -5.42 -7.45
C ASP A 29 4.74 -6.58 -7.53
N ILE A 30 5.39 -6.73 -8.67
CA ILE A 30 6.37 -7.80 -8.89
C ILE A 30 7.80 -7.36 -8.54
N LEU A 31 8.14 -6.09 -8.69
CA LEU A 31 9.51 -5.61 -8.45
C LEU A 31 9.93 -5.80 -6.99
N LYS A 32 9.02 -5.62 -6.04
CA LYS A 32 9.31 -5.93 -4.64
C LYS A 32 9.60 -7.41 -4.38
N GLU A 33 9.02 -8.32 -5.18
CA GLU A 33 9.30 -9.75 -5.05
C GLU A 33 10.74 -10.06 -5.41
N TYR A 34 11.31 -9.41 -6.44
CA TYR A 34 12.73 -9.53 -6.75
C TYR A 34 13.61 -8.89 -5.69
N ALA A 35 13.22 -7.73 -5.18
CA ALA A 35 14.05 -6.94 -4.26
C ALA A 35 14.04 -7.45 -2.81
N ALA A 36 12.89 -7.96 -2.31
CA ALA A 36 12.69 -8.20 -0.88
C ALA A 36 12.24 -9.62 -0.52
N ARG A 37 11.56 -10.37 -1.41
CA ARG A 37 10.94 -11.65 -1.06
C ARG A 37 11.48 -12.86 -1.82
N GLY A 38 12.05 -12.67 -2.99
CA GLY A 38 12.54 -13.77 -3.83
C GLY A 38 11.46 -14.71 -4.41
N THR A 39 10.19 -14.27 -4.43
CA THR A 39 9.05 -15.08 -4.88
C THR A 39 8.55 -14.61 -6.25
N TYR A 40 9.18 -15.08 -7.31
CA TYR A 40 8.81 -14.77 -8.68
C TYR A 40 8.89 -16.02 -9.57
N ILE A 41 8.14 -16.01 -10.67
CA ILE A 41 8.08 -17.13 -11.63
C ILE A 41 8.82 -16.76 -12.93
N TYR A 42 8.60 -15.53 -13.43
CA TYR A 42 9.11 -15.08 -14.72
C TYR A 42 10.27 -14.08 -14.57
N PRO A 43 11.11 -13.93 -15.61
CA PRO A 43 12.09 -12.83 -15.66
C PRO A 43 11.43 -11.44 -15.57
N PRO A 44 12.15 -10.41 -15.10
CA PRO A 44 11.60 -9.08 -14.89
C PRO A 44 10.84 -8.50 -16.07
N LYS A 45 11.39 -8.60 -17.29
CA LYS A 45 10.76 -8.09 -18.51
C LYS A 45 9.37 -8.69 -18.76
N ASN A 46 9.24 -10.02 -18.63
CA ASN A 46 7.96 -10.70 -18.86
C ASN A 46 6.96 -10.39 -17.73
N SER A 47 7.44 -10.28 -16.50
CA SER A 47 6.63 -9.91 -15.36
C SER A 47 6.10 -8.46 -15.48
N MET A 48 6.92 -7.53 -15.92
CA MET A 48 6.52 -6.14 -16.16
C MET A 48 5.43 -6.05 -17.23
N ARG A 49 5.55 -6.81 -18.32
CA ARG A 49 4.48 -6.87 -19.33
C ARG A 49 3.15 -7.30 -18.73
N LEU A 50 3.13 -8.36 -17.91
CA LEU A 50 1.89 -8.81 -17.25
C LEU A 50 1.29 -7.75 -16.32
N VAL A 51 2.14 -6.96 -15.66
CA VAL A 51 1.68 -5.84 -14.81
C VAL A 51 1.02 -4.76 -15.66
N THR A 52 1.68 -4.33 -16.74
CA THR A 52 1.17 -3.27 -17.61
C THR A 52 -0.06 -3.70 -18.41
N ASP A 53 -0.17 -4.97 -18.82
CA ASP A 53 -1.38 -5.54 -19.44
C ASP A 53 -2.60 -5.42 -18.49
N ILE A 54 -2.40 -5.63 -17.18
CA ILE A 54 -3.46 -5.44 -16.17
C ILE A 54 -3.84 -3.96 -16.04
N VAL A 55 -2.83 -3.06 -16.04
CA VAL A 55 -3.09 -1.61 -15.99
C VAL A 55 -3.93 -1.18 -17.18
N GLU A 56 -3.55 -1.57 -18.39
CA GLU A 56 -4.28 -1.27 -19.63
C GLU A 56 -5.72 -1.81 -19.59
N PHE A 57 -5.87 -3.11 -19.29
CA PHE A 57 -7.19 -3.72 -19.24
C PHE A 57 -8.11 -3.02 -18.24
N CYS A 58 -7.63 -2.76 -17.03
CA CYS A 58 -8.45 -2.14 -15.99
C CYS A 58 -8.75 -0.67 -16.30
N THR A 59 -7.82 0.08 -16.87
CA THR A 59 -8.07 1.47 -17.29
C THR A 59 -9.22 1.53 -18.28
N ASN A 60 -9.25 0.61 -19.24
CA ASN A 60 -10.27 0.59 -20.31
C ASN A 60 -11.61 -0.03 -19.87
N HIS A 61 -11.59 -1.06 -19.02
CA HIS A 61 -12.77 -1.88 -18.75
C HIS A 61 -13.29 -1.79 -17.31
N VAL A 62 -12.42 -1.50 -16.33
CA VAL A 62 -12.74 -1.51 -14.90
C VAL A 62 -12.26 -0.22 -14.21
N PRO A 63 -12.78 0.96 -14.58
CA PRO A 63 -12.22 2.25 -14.19
C PRO A 63 -12.24 2.52 -12.68
N GLY A 64 -12.98 1.73 -11.91
CA GLY A 64 -13.00 1.77 -10.44
C GLY A 64 -11.92 0.96 -9.73
N TRP A 65 -11.07 0.21 -10.48
CA TRP A 65 -10.10 -0.72 -9.94
C TRP A 65 -8.72 -0.08 -9.72
N ASN A 66 -8.13 -0.25 -8.53
CA ASN A 66 -6.73 0.11 -8.31
C ASN A 66 -5.84 -1.01 -8.84
N THR A 67 -5.10 -0.73 -9.89
CA THR A 67 -4.40 -1.72 -10.73
C THR A 67 -3.13 -2.28 -10.08
N ILE A 68 -2.59 -1.55 -9.08
CA ILE A 68 -1.39 -1.94 -8.37
C ILE A 68 -1.38 -1.33 -6.96
N SER A 69 -0.77 -2.04 -6.01
CA SER A 69 -0.37 -1.53 -4.71
C SER A 69 1.15 -1.65 -4.59
N ILE A 70 1.85 -0.56 -4.87
CA ILE A 70 3.33 -0.51 -4.89
C ILE A 70 3.82 -0.55 -3.45
N SER A 71 4.56 -1.60 -3.09
CA SER A 71 4.75 -2.00 -1.70
C SER A 71 6.16 -1.70 -1.18
N GLY A 72 6.26 -0.73 -0.28
CA GLY A 72 7.42 -0.50 0.59
C GLY A 72 7.43 -1.39 1.83
N TYR A 73 6.26 -1.85 2.28
CA TYR A 73 6.12 -2.68 3.49
C TYR A 73 7.12 -3.84 3.53
N HIS A 74 7.18 -4.66 2.49
CA HIS A 74 8.04 -5.83 2.43
C HIS A 74 9.53 -5.47 2.40
N ILE A 75 9.87 -4.35 1.77
CA ILE A 75 11.24 -3.81 1.74
C ILE A 75 11.66 -3.38 3.15
N ARG A 76 10.76 -2.75 3.91
CA ARG A 76 10.98 -2.37 5.30
C ARG A 76 11.13 -3.59 6.20
N GLU A 77 10.26 -4.58 6.05
CA GLU A 77 10.31 -5.86 6.78
C GLU A 77 11.62 -6.63 6.51
N ALA A 78 12.21 -6.47 5.33
CA ALA A 78 13.53 -7.03 4.98
C ALA A 78 14.70 -6.25 5.57
N GLY A 79 14.46 -5.19 6.36
CA GLY A 79 15.48 -4.48 7.14
C GLY A 79 15.90 -3.11 6.60
N SER A 80 15.21 -2.55 5.61
CA SER A 80 15.52 -1.20 5.13
C SER A 80 15.15 -0.11 6.17
N THR A 81 15.82 1.03 6.09
CA THR A 81 15.44 2.24 6.85
C THR A 81 14.19 2.89 6.25
N ALA A 82 13.56 3.82 6.98
CA ALA A 82 12.41 4.58 6.50
C ALA A 82 12.71 5.33 5.18
N LYS A 83 13.92 5.88 5.05
CA LYS A 83 14.37 6.56 3.82
C LYS A 83 14.53 5.59 2.66
N GLN A 84 15.13 4.43 2.90
CA GLN A 84 15.31 3.38 1.90
C GLN A 84 13.96 2.79 1.46
N GLU A 85 13.02 2.60 2.39
CA GLU A 85 11.67 2.18 2.06
C GLU A 85 11.04 3.11 1.01
N LEU A 86 11.05 4.44 1.25
CA LEU A 86 10.51 5.39 0.27
C LEU A 86 11.29 5.39 -1.04
N ALA A 87 12.62 5.43 -0.97
CA ALA A 87 13.47 5.50 -2.16
C ALA A 87 13.27 4.30 -3.08
N PHE A 88 13.26 3.08 -2.54
CA PHE A 88 13.09 1.86 -3.31
C PHE A 88 11.65 1.68 -3.81
N THR A 89 10.66 2.05 -2.98
CA THR A 89 9.26 2.00 -3.39
C THR A 89 8.98 2.95 -4.55
N PHE A 90 9.52 4.17 -4.51
CA PHE A 90 9.33 5.12 -5.59
C PHE A 90 10.17 4.81 -6.82
N ALA A 91 11.34 4.19 -6.67
CA ALA A 91 12.08 3.64 -7.81
C ALA A 91 11.24 2.58 -8.55
N ASN A 92 10.61 1.67 -7.81
CA ASN A 92 9.67 0.69 -8.39
C ASN A 92 8.46 1.41 -9.02
N GLY A 93 7.88 2.40 -8.35
CA GLY A 93 6.78 3.21 -8.86
C GLY A 93 7.11 3.90 -10.19
N ILE A 94 8.27 4.52 -10.27
CA ILE A 94 8.79 5.15 -11.50
C ILE A 94 8.91 4.11 -12.63
N ALA A 95 9.43 2.92 -12.33
CA ALA A 95 9.57 1.86 -13.32
C ALA A 95 8.21 1.37 -13.85
N TYR A 96 7.20 1.24 -12.99
CA TYR A 96 5.85 0.89 -13.41
C TYR A 96 5.18 1.96 -14.26
N VAL A 97 5.28 3.22 -13.86
CA VAL A 97 4.73 4.34 -14.63
C VAL A 97 5.39 4.43 -15.99
N GLN A 98 6.73 4.33 -16.04
CA GLN A 98 7.47 4.37 -17.32
C GLN A 98 7.06 3.22 -18.23
N ALA A 99 6.97 1.99 -17.70
CA ALA A 99 6.56 0.81 -18.49
C ALA A 99 5.15 0.95 -19.06
N ALA A 100 4.22 1.56 -18.32
CA ALA A 100 2.87 1.83 -18.81
C ALA A 100 2.86 2.92 -19.91
N ILE A 101 3.65 3.96 -19.75
CA ILE A 101 3.84 5.00 -20.78
C ILE A 101 4.46 4.43 -22.05
N ASP A 102 5.47 3.56 -21.93
CA ASP A 102 6.14 2.91 -23.07
C ASP A 102 5.17 1.99 -23.86
N GLN A 103 4.07 1.54 -23.21
CA GLN A 103 2.96 0.85 -23.89
C GLN A 103 1.89 1.80 -24.49
N GLY A 104 2.08 3.11 -24.39
CA GLY A 104 1.18 4.11 -24.95
C GLY A 104 0.04 4.55 -24.04
N LEU A 105 0.07 4.21 -22.73
CA LEU A 105 -0.94 4.64 -21.77
C LEU A 105 -0.66 6.06 -21.25
N ASP A 106 -1.73 6.85 -21.07
CA ASP A 106 -1.60 8.21 -20.50
C ASP A 106 -1.53 8.14 -18.96
N PRO A 107 -0.45 8.66 -18.33
CA PRO A 107 -0.31 8.69 -16.88
C PRO A 107 -1.37 9.56 -16.19
N ASN A 108 -2.03 10.49 -16.87
CA ASN A 108 -3.16 11.23 -16.34
C ASN A 108 -4.38 10.34 -16.09
N ASP A 109 -4.54 9.26 -16.86
CA ASP A 109 -5.65 8.33 -16.75
C ASP A 109 -5.35 7.23 -15.74
N PHE A 110 -4.32 6.41 -15.98
CA PHE A 110 -4.03 5.27 -15.09
C PHE A 110 -3.44 5.70 -13.75
N GLY A 111 -2.74 6.84 -13.67
CA GLY A 111 -2.11 7.33 -12.44
C GLY A 111 -3.08 7.50 -11.28
N GLN A 112 -4.35 7.82 -11.57
CA GLN A 112 -5.40 7.91 -10.55
C GLN A 112 -5.67 6.58 -9.82
N ARG A 113 -5.23 5.45 -10.38
CA ARG A 113 -5.48 4.11 -9.87
C ARG A 113 -4.24 3.44 -9.29
N LEU A 114 -3.13 4.15 -9.27
CA LEU A 114 -1.96 3.71 -8.51
C LEU A 114 -2.22 3.87 -7.01
N SER A 115 -1.80 2.89 -6.25
CA SER A 115 -1.82 2.93 -4.79
C SER A 115 -0.51 2.40 -4.24
N PHE A 116 -0.27 2.67 -2.96
CA PHE A 116 0.96 2.28 -2.29
C PHE A 116 0.67 1.51 -1.01
N PHE A 117 1.69 0.84 -0.51
CA PHE A 117 1.62 0.10 0.74
C PHE A 117 2.90 0.31 1.53
N PHE A 118 2.80 0.95 2.69
CA PHE A 118 3.93 1.26 3.55
C PHE A 118 3.84 0.55 4.90
N ASN A 119 5.00 0.47 5.56
CA ASN A 119 5.14 -0.03 6.91
C ASN A 119 4.99 1.13 7.91
N ALA A 120 4.46 0.87 9.11
CA ALA A 120 4.60 1.74 10.28
C ALA A 120 5.47 1.05 11.31
N HIS A 121 6.71 1.50 11.45
CA HIS A 121 7.71 0.96 12.35
C HIS A 121 7.73 1.69 13.72
N ASN A 122 8.69 1.40 14.59
CA ASN A 122 8.76 1.95 15.96
C ASN A 122 9.15 3.43 16.06
N GLY A 123 9.73 4.02 15.01
CA GLY A 123 10.16 5.41 15.01
C GLY A 123 8.99 6.38 14.84
N PHE A 124 8.21 6.63 15.89
CA PHE A 124 6.92 7.31 15.85
C PHE A 124 6.90 8.59 15.00
N LEU A 125 7.77 9.56 15.29
CA LEU A 125 7.82 10.82 14.54
C LEU A 125 8.43 10.64 13.15
N GLU A 126 9.39 9.75 13.00
CA GLU A 126 10.00 9.42 11.70
C GLU A 126 8.96 8.83 10.74
N GLU A 127 8.11 7.94 11.21
CA GLU A 127 7.07 7.33 10.39
C GLU A 127 6.02 8.37 9.94
N ILE A 128 5.59 9.26 10.85
CA ILE A 128 4.70 10.37 10.48
C ILE A 128 5.34 11.25 9.39
N ALA A 129 6.59 11.64 9.60
CA ALA A 129 7.34 12.45 8.63
C ALA A 129 7.51 11.72 7.28
N LYS A 130 7.77 10.41 7.31
CA LYS A 130 7.86 9.55 6.12
C LYS A 130 6.57 9.59 5.29
N PHE A 131 5.41 9.39 5.90
CA PHE A 131 4.13 9.40 5.19
C PHE A 131 3.81 10.78 4.58
N ARG A 132 4.14 11.85 5.29
CA ARG A 132 3.99 13.22 4.78
C ARG A 132 4.93 13.49 3.60
N ALA A 133 6.19 13.11 3.73
CA ALA A 133 7.20 13.24 2.68
C ALA A 133 6.81 12.39 1.45
N ALA A 134 6.27 11.19 1.64
CA ALA A 134 5.83 10.31 0.57
C ALA A 134 4.84 11.01 -0.37
N ARG A 135 3.80 11.65 0.18
CA ARG A 135 2.81 12.37 -0.63
C ARG A 135 3.44 13.49 -1.46
N LYS A 136 4.29 14.28 -0.84
CA LYS A 136 4.96 15.40 -1.53
C LYS A 136 5.91 14.92 -2.63
N ILE A 137 6.76 13.93 -2.32
CA ILE A 137 7.76 13.41 -3.25
C ILE A 137 7.07 12.76 -4.46
N TRP A 138 6.04 11.94 -4.24
CA TRP A 138 5.32 11.29 -5.33
C TRP A 138 4.65 12.31 -6.26
N ALA A 139 4.00 13.33 -5.69
CA ALA A 139 3.38 14.39 -6.49
C ALA A 139 4.42 15.13 -7.39
N ILE A 140 5.61 15.42 -6.84
CA ILE A 140 6.72 16.01 -7.59
C ILE A 140 7.17 15.06 -8.72
N ILE A 141 7.36 13.77 -8.43
CA ILE A 141 7.75 12.78 -9.43
C ILE A 141 6.74 12.73 -10.58
N MET A 142 5.45 12.63 -10.27
CA MET A 142 4.42 12.55 -11.30
C MET A 142 4.36 13.83 -12.14
N LYS A 143 4.45 14.99 -11.50
CA LYS A 143 4.42 16.28 -12.19
C LYS A 143 5.67 16.53 -13.03
N ASP A 144 6.83 16.49 -12.38
CA ASP A 144 8.06 17.02 -12.97
C ASP A 144 8.75 16.01 -13.91
N ARG A 145 8.62 14.70 -13.61
CA ARG A 145 9.22 13.65 -14.44
C ARG A 145 8.31 13.16 -15.56
N PHE A 146 7.01 13.02 -15.27
CA PHE A 146 6.06 12.42 -16.20
C PHE A 146 5.06 13.41 -16.81
N GLY A 147 5.17 14.70 -16.47
CA GLY A 147 4.33 15.75 -17.03
C GLY A 147 2.83 15.63 -16.69
N VAL A 148 2.50 14.94 -15.59
CA VAL A 148 1.11 14.75 -15.17
C VAL A 148 0.52 16.08 -14.74
N THR A 149 -0.69 16.37 -15.23
CA THR A 149 -1.46 17.58 -14.92
C THR A 149 -2.69 17.29 -14.07
N ASN A 150 -3.17 16.03 -14.08
CA ASN A 150 -4.31 15.60 -13.29
C ASN A 150 -3.92 15.43 -11.82
N GLU A 151 -4.42 16.29 -10.94
CA GLU A 151 -4.12 16.24 -9.50
C GLU A 151 -4.39 14.87 -8.85
N LYS A 152 -5.46 14.18 -9.29
CA LYS A 152 -5.78 12.85 -8.75
C LYS A 152 -4.72 11.80 -9.12
N ALA A 153 -4.07 11.94 -10.27
CA ALA A 153 -2.99 11.07 -10.70
C ALA A 153 -1.67 11.34 -9.99
N MET A 154 -1.51 12.53 -9.37
CA MET A 154 -0.37 12.90 -8.55
C MET A 154 -0.48 12.46 -7.09
N MET A 155 -1.66 11.99 -6.65
CA MET A 155 -1.89 11.60 -5.25
C MET A 155 -1.18 10.30 -4.90
N CYS A 156 -0.37 10.32 -3.84
CA CYS A 156 0.14 9.12 -3.20
C CYS A 156 -0.89 8.60 -2.17
N ARG A 157 -1.79 7.72 -2.63
CA ARG A 157 -2.76 7.04 -1.76
C ARG A 157 -2.16 5.74 -1.29
N PHE A 158 -2.22 5.49 0.00
CA PHE A 158 -1.52 4.33 0.56
C PHE A 158 -2.29 3.65 1.69
N HIS A 159 -2.08 2.36 1.77
CA HIS A 159 -2.36 1.52 2.92
C HIS A 159 -1.14 1.47 3.83
N VAL A 160 -1.34 1.35 5.13
CA VAL A 160 -0.27 1.09 6.09
C VAL A 160 -0.56 -0.19 6.85
N GLN A 161 0.47 -0.99 7.05
CA GLN A 161 0.49 -2.08 8.02
C GLN A 161 1.55 -1.79 9.08
N THR A 162 1.23 -2.06 10.34
CA THR A 162 2.21 -1.99 11.43
C THR A 162 3.32 -3.00 11.23
N GLY A 163 4.56 -2.67 11.64
CA GLY A 163 5.74 -3.46 11.34
C GLY A 163 5.77 -4.81 12.07
N GLY A 164 5.58 -5.91 11.35
CA GLY A 164 5.64 -7.27 11.89
C GLY A 164 7.01 -7.61 12.46
N SER A 165 8.09 -7.20 11.80
CA SER A 165 9.48 -7.41 12.22
C SER A 165 9.85 -6.75 13.57
N THR A 166 9.01 -5.83 14.06
CA THR A 166 9.21 -5.17 15.37
C THR A 166 8.67 -5.97 16.55
N LEU A 167 7.84 -6.97 16.29
CA LEU A 167 7.14 -7.74 17.30
C LEU A 167 8.00 -8.93 17.76
N THR A 168 7.86 -9.28 19.04
CA THR A 168 8.70 -10.30 19.68
C THR A 168 7.87 -11.46 20.21
N ALA A 169 8.46 -12.65 20.22
CA ALA A 169 7.86 -13.83 20.85
C ALA A 169 7.87 -13.72 22.38
N SER A 170 8.84 -12.99 22.94
CA SER A 170 8.92 -12.74 24.40
C SER A 170 7.93 -11.64 24.79
N GLN A 171 7.21 -11.85 25.93
CA GLN A 171 6.28 -10.86 26.47
C GLN A 171 5.28 -10.37 25.40
N ILE A 172 4.61 -11.28 24.76
CA ILE A 172 3.73 -11.03 23.60
C ILE A 172 2.68 -9.95 23.83
N ASN A 173 2.23 -9.73 25.06
CA ASN A 173 1.26 -8.69 25.38
C ASN A 173 1.81 -7.27 25.13
N ASN A 174 3.13 -7.06 25.23
CA ASN A 174 3.76 -5.79 24.90
C ASN A 174 3.67 -5.46 23.39
N ASN A 175 3.45 -6.46 22.55
CA ASN A 175 3.23 -6.25 21.11
C ASN A 175 1.96 -5.44 20.85
N LEU A 176 0.94 -5.53 21.70
CA LEU A 176 -0.26 -4.70 21.59
C LEU A 176 0.07 -3.21 21.74
N VAL A 177 0.95 -2.87 22.70
CA VAL A 177 1.41 -1.49 22.91
C VAL A 177 2.23 -1.02 21.70
N ARG A 178 3.17 -1.83 21.19
CA ARG A 178 3.94 -1.51 19.99
C ARG A 178 3.04 -1.23 18.79
N THR A 179 2.13 -2.14 18.51
CA THR A 179 1.16 -2.01 17.42
C THR A 179 0.28 -0.77 17.55
N THR A 180 -0.14 -0.43 18.78
CA THR A 180 -0.96 0.77 19.03
C THR A 180 -0.20 2.05 18.68
N ILE A 181 1.06 2.17 19.09
CA ILE A 181 1.92 3.34 18.79
C ILE A 181 2.19 3.45 17.28
N GLN A 182 2.46 2.33 16.62
CA GLN A 182 2.67 2.27 15.18
C GLN A 182 1.38 2.65 14.41
N ALA A 183 0.23 2.13 14.84
CA ALA A 183 -1.05 2.48 14.25
C ALA A 183 -1.37 3.97 14.40
N LEU A 184 -1.05 4.55 15.56
CA LEU A 184 -1.23 5.98 15.82
C LEU A 184 -0.33 6.82 14.90
N SER A 185 0.92 6.40 14.64
CA SER A 185 1.79 7.09 13.68
C SER A 185 1.24 7.06 12.26
N ALA A 186 0.63 5.95 11.84
CA ALA A 186 -0.02 5.82 10.54
C ALA A 186 -1.23 6.75 10.41
N VAL A 187 -2.06 6.85 11.45
CA VAL A 187 -3.22 7.74 11.48
C VAL A 187 -2.78 9.21 11.40
N LEU A 188 -1.83 9.62 12.24
CA LEU A 188 -1.27 10.98 12.22
C LEU A 188 -0.51 11.28 10.91
N GLY A 189 0.03 10.26 10.28
CA GLY A 189 0.66 10.35 8.96
C GLY A 189 -0.32 10.43 7.79
N GLY A 190 -1.63 10.25 8.02
CA GLY A 190 -2.68 10.42 7.02
C GLY A 190 -2.86 9.22 6.08
N THR A 191 -2.77 7.99 6.60
CA THR A 191 -3.07 6.77 5.83
C THR A 191 -4.54 6.69 5.41
N GLN A 192 -4.85 6.11 4.23
CA GLN A 192 -6.22 5.88 3.78
C GLN A 192 -6.83 4.59 4.34
N SER A 193 -6.00 3.60 4.65
CA SER A 193 -6.42 2.37 5.31
C SER A 193 -5.30 1.80 6.16
N LEU A 194 -5.65 1.00 7.17
CA LEU A 194 -4.72 0.55 8.19
C LEU A 194 -4.96 -0.92 8.50
N HIS A 195 -3.86 -1.68 8.59
CA HIS A 195 -3.81 -3.01 9.20
C HIS A 195 -2.98 -2.95 10.48
N THR A 196 -3.50 -3.51 11.56
CA THR A 196 -2.81 -3.70 12.82
C THR A 196 -2.47 -5.17 13.00
N ASN A 197 -1.19 -5.50 13.18
CA ASN A 197 -0.76 -6.87 13.45
C ASN A 197 -1.29 -7.33 14.80
N SER A 198 -1.58 -8.61 14.91
CA SER A 198 -1.97 -9.24 16.16
C SER A 198 -0.78 -9.39 17.11
N ARG A 199 -1.03 -9.44 18.40
CA ARG A 199 0.04 -9.57 19.42
C ARG A 199 0.88 -10.84 19.28
N ASP A 200 0.32 -11.87 18.67
CA ASP A 200 0.95 -13.19 18.45
C ASP A 200 1.59 -13.34 17.05
N GLU A 201 1.71 -12.25 16.29
CA GLU A 201 2.31 -12.22 14.94
C GLU A 201 3.69 -12.87 14.88
N ALA A 202 4.51 -12.70 15.93
CA ALA A 202 5.85 -13.30 15.99
C ALA A 202 5.86 -14.82 16.28
N LEU A 203 4.70 -15.40 16.57
CA LEU A 203 4.57 -16.82 16.91
C LEU A 203 3.95 -17.63 15.78
N ALA A 204 2.80 -17.21 15.28
CA ALA A 204 2.00 -17.94 14.30
C ALA A 204 0.88 -17.06 13.72
N LEU A 205 -0.02 -17.69 12.95
CA LEU A 205 -1.28 -17.07 12.57
C LEU A 205 -2.09 -16.70 13.82
N PRO A 206 -2.81 -15.57 13.80
CA PRO A 206 -3.44 -15.02 14.98
C PRO A 206 -4.59 -15.90 15.49
N THR A 207 -4.73 -15.98 16.82
CA THR A 207 -5.92 -16.55 17.45
C THR A 207 -7.12 -15.59 17.29
N ASN A 208 -8.34 -16.09 17.50
CA ASN A 208 -9.56 -15.27 17.47
C ASN A 208 -9.52 -14.12 18.49
N GLU A 209 -8.94 -14.35 19.66
CA GLU A 209 -8.74 -13.31 20.69
C GLU A 209 -7.79 -12.22 20.19
N SER A 210 -6.64 -12.63 19.64
CA SER A 210 -5.62 -11.71 19.13
C SER A 210 -6.12 -10.87 17.96
N VAL A 211 -6.86 -11.46 17.00
CA VAL A 211 -7.51 -10.73 15.90
C VAL A 211 -8.50 -9.70 16.44
N LYS A 212 -9.31 -10.06 17.44
CA LYS A 212 -10.26 -9.15 18.05
C LYS A 212 -9.55 -7.95 18.70
N LEU A 213 -8.46 -8.19 19.43
CA LEU A 213 -7.66 -7.12 20.04
C LEU A 213 -7.04 -6.20 18.97
N ALA A 214 -6.51 -6.76 17.90
CA ALA A 214 -5.94 -5.98 16.80
C ALA A 214 -7.00 -5.06 16.15
N LEU A 215 -8.21 -5.57 15.91
CA LEU A 215 -9.32 -4.78 15.41
C LEU A 215 -9.76 -3.69 16.40
N ARG A 216 -9.87 -4.04 17.69
CA ARG A 216 -10.26 -3.09 18.74
C ARG A 216 -9.24 -1.97 18.90
N THR A 217 -7.95 -2.22 18.69
CA THR A 217 -6.91 -1.19 18.67
C THR A 217 -7.25 -0.06 17.70
N GLN A 218 -7.65 -0.38 16.48
CA GLN A 218 -8.07 0.62 15.50
C GLN A 218 -9.33 1.36 15.95
N GLN A 219 -10.30 0.65 16.52
CA GLN A 219 -11.57 1.26 16.99
C GLN A 219 -11.35 2.21 18.18
N ILE A 220 -10.48 1.86 19.11
CA ILE A 220 -10.09 2.75 20.23
C ILE A 220 -9.47 4.04 19.69
N ILE A 221 -8.51 3.92 18.76
CA ILE A 221 -7.90 5.09 18.12
C ILE A 221 -8.97 5.96 17.44
N ALA A 222 -9.89 5.34 16.70
CA ALA A 222 -10.90 6.06 15.94
C ALA A 222 -11.98 6.73 16.82
N HIS A 223 -12.42 6.08 17.90
CA HIS A 223 -13.61 6.48 18.63
C HIS A 223 -13.34 7.03 20.02
N GLU A 224 -12.22 6.69 20.67
CA GLU A 224 -11.94 7.07 22.05
C GLU A 224 -10.81 8.11 22.18
N SER A 225 -9.86 8.17 21.21
CA SER A 225 -8.72 9.09 21.28
C SER A 225 -9.03 10.53 20.88
N SER A 226 -10.20 10.79 20.29
CA SER A 226 -10.59 12.06 19.68
C SER A 226 -9.69 12.54 18.51
N ILE A 227 -8.72 11.74 18.05
CA ILE A 227 -7.76 12.12 17.01
C ILE A 227 -8.44 12.45 15.68
N THR A 228 -9.55 11.80 15.39
CA THR A 228 -10.34 12.01 14.16
C THR A 228 -11.07 13.37 14.12
N LYS A 229 -11.10 14.10 15.24
CA LYS A 229 -11.71 15.44 15.33
C LYS A 229 -10.82 16.54 14.75
N TYR A 230 -9.54 16.28 14.58
CA TYR A 230 -8.56 17.30 14.19
C TYR A 230 -7.92 16.90 12.85
N PRO A 231 -8.20 17.66 11.77
CA PRO A 231 -7.55 17.39 10.49
C PRO A 231 -6.07 17.79 10.58
N ASP A 232 -5.19 16.86 10.23
CA ASP A 232 -3.74 17.05 10.12
C ASP A 232 -3.10 17.85 11.27
N PRO A 233 -3.20 17.37 12.54
CA PRO A 233 -2.77 18.17 13.70
C PRO A 233 -1.25 18.44 13.71
N LEU A 234 -0.47 17.74 12.88
CA LEU A 234 0.97 17.95 12.72
C LEU A 234 1.33 18.70 11.44
N GLY A 235 0.35 19.22 10.73
CA GLY A 235 0.54 19.97 9.49
C GLY A 235 1.06 21.39 9.66
N GLY A 236 0.95 21.88 10.85
CA GLY A 236 1.35 23.26 11.20
C GLY A 236 0.24 24.26 10.97
#